data_984df1a06da28d5d4c7e1393d2f66806
#
_entry.id   984df1a06da28d5d4c7e1393d2f66806
#
_cell.length_a   1.000
_cell.length_b   1.000
_cell.length_c   1.000
_cell.angle_alpha   90.00
_cell.angle_beta   90.00
_cell.angle_gamma   90.00
#
_symmetry.space_group_name_H-M   'P 1'
#
loop_
_entity.id
_entity.type
_entity.pdbx_description
1 polymer ?
#
loop_
_entity_poly.entity_id
_entity_poly.type
_entity_poly.pdbx_seq_one_letter_code
_entity_poly.pdbx_strand_id
1 'polypeptide(L)'
;MDRSFKLASNASIHGGIIPLEPVNETKLRTANLNQASPKIDTEPDIPAAENSNDNVSSQSQTSDLGISKTRGVIVIITLAGISFLNTMGSGILIAALPKIAQDVGLSENLILWPAAVYALAAGCLLLIFGAIADVVGAKLMWVTGSFLFVVFTLAVGLARTGIQIILFRTLLGASISMCLPTAVSLIANTFPKGPWRNVAFAINGMGSPLGYALGLVLGGIFTDTIGWRWAYYMMAIINFCLSTGAIWSLPSVYTHSERKWTTRLKYEIDWVGAATMSVALGMLLYVLAMISSSYKRLDDPANIALLTIAIVLLVAFPFWMDYQVKHGRPALIPNSLWRNRSFTSVCIAVFLCWASLNGIEYFTTLYFQKVEGLSALQSSLRFLPHVIMGVAVNIITGILIAKVKVRTLAVISALVTMVAAPLMATVDVGENYWLAPFWAMFLSPVNPDVLFTVSNLVISDAYPPEMQSLAGGVFNEVAQFGNSVGLAITAAIAASVTEHSGITGREEALMKGYRAAFWTIFASCTTVTIVVWLGLKKGGIVGKKQD
;
A
#
# COMPACT_ATOMS: atom_id res chain seq x y z
N MET A 1 -5.43 -14.84 65.56
CA MET A 1 -6.85 -15.29 65.56
C MET A 1 -7.09 -15.78 64.16
N ASP A 2 -6.79 -16.94 63.77
CA ASP A 2 -7.11 -18.34 64.08
C ASP A 2 -8.54 -18.75 63.73
N ARG A 3 -8.59 -19.86 62.98
CA ARG A 3 -9.62 -20.85 62.62
C ARG A 3 -10.23 -20.73 61.23
N SER A 4 -9.82 -21.55 60.19
CA SER A 4 -10.02 -23.03 60.07
C SER A 4 -11.51 -23.46 60.13
N PHE A 5 -11.99 -24.01 59.00
CA PHE A 5 -12.84 -25.22 58.87
C PHE A 5 -12.96 -25.58 57.39
N LYS A 6 -12.58 -26.58 56.96
CA LYS A 6 -12.51 -28.01 56.66
C LYS A 6 -13.86 -28.66 56.30
N LEU A 7 -13.80 -29.44 55.20
CA LEU A 7 -14.54 -30.70 54.86
C LEU A 7 -15.93 -30.53 54.27
N ALA A 8 -16.40 -31.24 53.29
CA ALA A 8 -16.08 -32.48 52.56
C ALA A 8 -17.19 -32.58 51.49
N SER A 9 -17.29 -33.41 50.49
CA SER A 9 -16.79 -34.72 50.09
C SER A 9 -17.42 -35.10 48.73
N ASN A 10 -16.67 -35.84 47.96
CA ASN A 10 -17.03 -36.94 47.05
C ASN A 10 -18.23 -36.86 46.08
N ALA A 11 -17.90 -36.95 44.78
CA ALA A 11 -18.43 -37.99 43.90
C ALA A 11 -17.50 -38.24 42.71
N SER A 12 -16.98 -39.42 42.63
CA SER A 12 -16.18 -40.01 41.55
C SER A 12 -17.06 -40.38 40.35
N ILE A 13 -16.62 -40.10 39.14
CA ILE A 13 -17.00 -40.87 37.94
C ILE A 13 -15.72 -41.17 37.14
N HIS A 14 -15.48 -42.48 36.95
CA HIS A 14 -14.44 -43.08 36.14
C HIS A 14 -14.52 -42.70 34.65
N GLY A 15 -13.40 -42.42 34.05
CA GLY A 15 -13.22 -42.35 32.60
C GLY A 15 -11.73 -42.40 32.28
N GLY A 16 -11.22 -43.58 31.94
CA GLY A 16 -9.81 -43.90 31.81
C GLY A 16 -9.07 -43.12 30.74
N ILE A 17 -7.92 -42.64 31.12
CA ILE A 17 -6.87 -42.09 30.21
C ILE A 17 -5.96 -43.25 29.81
N ILE A 18 -5.90 -43.56 28.52
CA ILE A 18 -4.92 -44.48 27.93
C ILE A 18 -3.64 -43.67 27.65
N PRO A 19 -2.50 -44.02 28.20
CA PRO A 19 -1.23 -43.35 27.84
C PRO A 19 -0.69 -43.88 26.51
N LEU A 20 -0.35 -42.98 25.61
CA LEU A 20 0.39 -43.29 24.40
C LEU A 20 1.88 -43.41 24.77
N GLU A 21 2.46 -44.60 24.58
CA GLU A 21 3.89 -44.86 24.67
C GLU A 21 4.67 -44.21 23.48
N PRO A 22 5.92 -43.80 23.66
CA PRO A 22 6.74 -43.27 22.61
C PRO A 22 7.26 -44.38 21.68
N VAL A 23 7.03 -44.22 20.38
CA VAL A 23 7.52 -45.12 19.31
C VAL A 23 9.03 -44.94 19.18
N ASN A 24 9.75 -46.03 19.41
CA ASN A 24 11.21 -46.16 19.35
C ASN A 24 11.65 -46.42 17.89
N GLU A 25 12.40 -45.49 17.30
CA GLU A 25 12.94 -45.49 15.92
C GLU A 25 14.12 -46.46 15.72
N THR A 26 14.10 -47.70 16.18
CA THR A 26 15.26 -48.59 16.01
C THR A 26 14.90 -50.03 15.62
N LYS A 27 13.92 -50.25 14.75
CA LYS A 27 13.67 -51.60 14.19
C LYS A 27 13.08 -51.58 12.78
N LEU A 28 13.82 -51.07 11.79
CA LEU A 28 13.55 -51.27 10.37
C LEU A 28 14.86 -51.32 9.55
N ARG A 29 15.78 -52.17 9.97
CA ARG A 29 16.91 -52.61 9.14
C ARG A 29 17.19 -54.07 9.51
N THR A 30 16.53 -54.98 8.83
CA THR A 30 16.95 -56.36 8.54
C THR A 30 15.73 -57.22 8.21
N ALA A 31 15.35 -57.22 6.96
CA ALA A 31 14.63 -58.32 6.32
C ALA A 31 14.66 -58.11 4.81
N ASN A 32 15.76 -58.39 4.19
CA ASN A 32 15.86 -58.71 2.78
C ASN A 32 16.77 -59.94 2.69
N LEU A 33 16.23 -61.03 2.24
CA LEU A 33 16.87 -62.01 1.36
C LEU A 33 16.01 -63.29 1.26
N ASN A 34 15.81 -63.72 0.04
CA ASN A 34 15.33 -65.03 -0.42
C ASN A 34 13.82 -65.25 -0.57
N GLN A 35 13.37 -65.15 -1.82
CA GLN A 35 12.84 -66.34 -2.49
C GLN A 35 12.62 -66.11 -3.99
N ALA A 36 12.98 -67.11 -4.71
CA ALA A 36 13.16 -67.45 -6.08
C ALA A 36 12.01 -67.17 -7.09
N SER A 37 12.44 -67.00 -8.34
CA SER A 37 11.64 -66.98 -9.59
C SER A 37 10.89 -68.30 -9.87
N PRO A 38 9.87 -68.26 -10.76
CA PRO A 38 10.01 -69.05 -11.96
C PRO A 38 9.78 -68.27 -13.27
N LYS A 39 10.50 -68.73 -14.31
CA LYS A 39 10.42 -68.39 -15.71
C LYS A 39 9.10 -68.87 -16.33
N ILE A 40 8.53 -68.10 -17.27
CA ILE A 40 7.81 -68.65 -18.42
C ILE A 40 8.10 -67.74 -19.63
N ASP A 41 8.51 -68.39 -20.72
CA ASP A 41 8.81 -67.87 -22.05
C ASP A 41 7.53 -67.43 -22.79
N THR A 42 7.65 -66.38 -23.60
CA THR A 42 7.34 -66.41 -25.07
C THR A 42 7.27 -64.97 -25.59
N GLU A 43 8.17 -64.67 -26.50
CA GLU A 43 8.07 -63.55 -27.46
C GLU A 43 6.90 -63.78 -28.44
N PRO A 44 6.34 -62.75 -29.04
CA PRO A 44 6.64 -62.50 -30.44
C PRO A 44 6.90 -61.06 -30.84
N ASP A 45 7.69 -60.91 -31.87
CA ASP A 45 8.11 -59.79 -32.67
C ASP A 45 7.05 -58.67 -32.89
N ILE A 46 7.46 -57.41 -32.74
CA ILE A 46 6.82 -56.25 -33.37
C ILE A 46 7.92 -55.34 -33.96
N PRO A 47 7.75 -54.83 -35.19
CA PRO A 47 8.79 -54.19 -35.97
C PRO A 47 9.13 -52.80 -35.58
N ALA A 48 10.35 -52.37 -35.86
CA ALA A 48 10.91 -51.06 -35.73
C ALA A 48 10.03 -49.97 -36.38
N ALA A 49 9.64 -48.95 -35.60
CA ALA A 49 9.09 -47.73 -36.12
C ALA A 49 10.07 -46.57 -35.85
N GLU A 50 10.31 -45.85 -36.91
CA GLU A 50 11.26 -44.77 -37.12
C GLU A 50 11.18 -43.61 -36.13
N ASN A 51 12.35 -42.99 -35.96
CA ASN A 51 12.58 -41.72 -35.35
C ASN A 51 11.60 -40.61 -35.80
N SER A 52 10.87 -40.05 -34.86
CA SER A 52 10.34 -38.71 -34.95
C SER A 52 10.49 -37.99 -33.60
N ASN A 53 11.73 -37.82 -33.18
CA ASN A 53 12.12 -36.94 -32.08
C ASN A 53 12.58 -35.61 -32.66
N ASP A 54 11.68 -34.70 -32.97
CA ASP A 54 12.04 -33.28 -33.20
C ASP A 54 10.86 -32.29 -33.07
N ASN A 55 9.91 -32.50 -32.16
CA ASN A 55 8.88 -31.45 -31.90
C ASN A 55 8.26 -31.45 -30.49
N VAL A 56 8.99 -31.92 -29.46
CA VAL A 56 8.42 -31.90 -28.07
C VAL A 56 9.09 -30.88 -27.15
N SER A 57 10.09 -30.11 -27.62
CA SER A 57 10.80 -29.14 -26.74
C SER A 57 10.22 -27.73 -26.70
N SER A 58 9.11 -27.43 -27.38
CA SER A 58 8.51 -26.08 -27.39
C SER A 58 7.18 -25.95 -26.67
N GLN A 59 6.62 -27.02 -26.11
CA GLN A 59 5.30 -26.96 -25.45
C GLN A 59 5.28 -27.10 -23.93
N SER A 60 6.42 -27.28 -23.26
CA SER A 60 6.45 -27.59 -21.81
C SER A 60 6.62 -26.39 -20.88
N GLN A 61 6.53 -25.13 -21.35
CA GLN A 61 6.60 -23.93 -20.50
C GLN A 61 5.28 -23.15 -20.37
N THR A 62 4.15 -23.68 -20.83
CA THR A 62 2.89 -22.93 -20.90
C THR A 62 1.79 -23.33 -19.91
N SER A 63 2.04 -24.22 -18.95
CA SER A 63 0.97 -24.82 -18.13
C SER A 63 0.92 -24.42 -16.65
N ASP A 64 1.63 -23.36 -16.20
CA ASP A 64 1.66 -22.96 -14.77
C ASP A 64 0.69 -21.82 -14.40
N LEU A 65 -0.04 -21.26 -15.35
CA LEU A 65 -1.09 -20.29 -15.09
C LEU A 65 -2.45 -21.01 -15.13
N GLY A 66 -3.13 -21.17 -14.00
CA GLY A 66 -4.50 -21.72 -13.95
C GLY A 66 -5.55 -20.89 -14.71
N ILE A 67 -5.12 -19.82 -15.43
CA ILE A 67 -5.91 -18.92 -16.27
C ILE A 67 -5.20 -18.69 -17.61
N SER A 68 -5.96 -18.38 -18.67
CA SER A 68 -5.40 -17.97 -19.98
C SER A 68 -4.47 -16.76 -19.83
N LYS A 69 -3.35 -16.74 -20.56
CA LYS A 69 -2.39 -15.61 -20.57
C LYS A 69 -3.07 -14.27 -20.84
N THR A 70 -4.00 -14.22 -21.81
CA THR A 70 -4.78 -13.02 -22.16
C THR A 70 -5.61 -12.54 -20.96
N ARG A 71 -6.31 -13.45 -20.28
CA ARG A 71 -7.09 -13.11 -19.09
C ARG A 71 -6.19 -12.60 -17.96
N GLY A 72 -5.01 -13.21 -17.75
CA GLY A 72 -4.02 -12.75 -16.79
C GLY A 72 -3.57 -11.31 -17.04
N VAL A 73 -3.25 -10.98 -18.30
CA VAL A 73 -2.87 -9.61 -18.69
C VAL A 73 -4.02 -8.61 -18.44
N ILE A 74 -5.26 -8.96 -18.78
CA ILE A 74 -6.42 -8.09 -18.52
C ILE A 74 -6.60 -7.86 -17.02
N VAL A 75 -6.45 -8.88 -16.18
CA VAL A 75 -6.50 -8.75 -14.71
C VAL A 75 -5.44 -7.77 -14.22
N ILE A 76 -4.19 -7.90 -14.70
CA ILE A 76 -3.11 -6.99 -14.30
C ILE A 76 -3.42 -5.55 -14.70
N ILE A 77 -3.83 -5.32 -15.95
CA ILE A 77 -4.19 -3.99 -16.46
C ILE A 77 -5.34 -3.38 -15.65
N THR A 78 -6.35 -4.17 -15.32
CA THR A 78 -7.52 -3.73 -14.57
C THR A 78 -7.15 -3.31 -13.14
N LEU A 79 -6.38 -4.14 -12.44
CA LEU A 79 -5.97 -3.86 -11.05
C LEU A 79 -4.96 -2.71 -10.98
N ALA A 80 -3.96 -2.68 -11.85
CA ALA A 80 -3.01 -1.59 -11.94
C ALA A 80 -3.64 -0.28 -12.43
N GLY A 81 -4.65 -0.36 -13.29
CA GLY A 81 -5.39 0.78 -13.82
C GLY A 81 -6.09 1.58 -12.73
N ILE A 82 -6.67 0.94 -11.71
CA ILE A 82 -7.28 1.67 -10.59
C ILE A 82 -6.23 2.38 -9.74
N SER A 83 -5.07 1.76 -9.50
CA SER A 83 -3.94 2.39 -8.79
C SER A 83 -3.41 3.59 -9.57
N PHE A 84 -3.31 3.48 -10.89
CA PHE A 84 -2.94 4.56 -11.80
C PHE A 84 -3.95 5.72 -11.75
N LEU A 85 -5.25 5.45 -11.88
CA LEU A 85 -6.29 6.49 -11.84
C LEU A 85 -6.41 7.15 -10.47
N ASN A 86 -6.18 6.42 -9.40
CA ASN A 86 -6.13 6.93 -8.03
C ASN A 86 -5.11 8.06 -7.89
N THR A 87 -3.88 7.80 -8.28
CA THR A 87 -2.78 8.78 -8.19
C THR A 87 -2.87 9.86 -9.27
N MET A 88 -3.36 9.53 -10.47
CA MET A 88 -3.66 10.50 -11.51
C MET A 88 -4.66 11.55 -11.04
N GLY A 89 -5.71 11.16 -10.32
CA GLY A 89 -6.67 12.08 -9.72
C GLY A 89 -6.07 13.02 -8.68
N SER A 90 -5.03 12.57 -7.97
CA SER A 90 -4.27 13.41 -7.03
C SER A 90 -3.38 14.40 -7.78
N GLY A 91 -2.69 13.98 -8.84
CA GLY A 91 -1.90 14.85 -9.70
C GLY A 91 -2.74 15.94 -10.38
N ILE A 92 -3.88 15.57 -10.96
CA ILE A 92 -4.83 16.53 -11.58
C ILE A 92 -5.28 17.56 -10.54
N LEU A 93 -5.65 17.11 -9.35
CA LEU A 93 -6.08 18.03 -8.29
C LEU A 93 -5.00 19.05 -7.96
N ILE A 94 -3.76 18.60 -7.74
CA ILE A 94 -2.64 19.48 -7.34
C ILE A 94 -2.36 20.51 -8.42
N ALA A 95 -2.29 20.10 -9.70
CA ALA A 95 -2.05 21.00 -10.82
C ALA A 95 -3.16 22.03 -11.01
N ALA A 96 -4.42 21.60 -10.87
CA ALA A 96 -5.61 22.43 -11.11
C ALA A 96 -6.11 23.17 -9.86
N LEU A 97 -5.56 22.90 -8.67
CA LEU A 97 -6.12 23.34 -7.38
C LEU A 97 -6.38 24.85 -7.28
N PRO A 98 -5.48 25.75 -7.71
CA PRO A 98 -5.74 27.19 -7.68
C PRO A 98 -6.95 27.60 -8.54
N LYS A 99 -7.07 27.02 -9.73
CA LYS A 99 -8.18 27.28 -10.64
C LYS A 99 -9.50 26.69 -10.14
N ILE A 100 -9.46 25.46 -9.61
CA ILE A 100 -10.61 24.83 -8.96
C ILE A 100 -11.11 25.74 -7.81
N ALA A 101 -10.19 26.20 -6.95
CA ALA A 101 -10.56 27.03 -5.80
C ALA A 101 -11.28 28.34 -6.23
N GLN A 102 -10.82 28.98 -7.30
CA GLN A 102 -11.46 30.15 -7.88
C GLN A 102 -12.85 29.83 -8.46
N ASP A 103 -12.95 28.76 -9.27
CA ASP A 103 -14.18 28.42 -9.98
C ASP A 103 -15.33 27.97 -9.06
N VAL A 104 -15.02 27.36 -7.90
CA VAL A 104 -16.03 26.83 -6.97
C VAL A 104 -16.15 27.65 -5.67
N GLY A 105 -15.42 28.77 -5.57
CA GLY A 105 -15.49 29.66 -4.41
C GLY A 105 -14.94 29.05 -3.12
N LEU A 106 -13.84 28.28 -3.18
CA LEU A 106 -13.14 27.79 -1.99
C LEU A 106 -12.38 28.93 -1.33
N SER A 107 -12.59 29.12 -0.02
CA SER A 107 -11.79 30.05 0.77
C SER A 107 -10.35 29.56 0.92
N GLU A 108 -9.39 30.47 1.10
CA GLU A 108 -7.96 30.16 1.27
C GLU A 108 -7.70 29.12 2.37
N ASN A 109 -8.47 29.18 3.45
CA ASN A 109 -8.36 28.25 4.58
C ASN A 109 -8.81 26.81 4.24
N LEU A 110 -9.58 26.63 3.17
CA LEU A 110 -10.13 25.35 2.73
C LEU A 110 -9.49 24.81 1.46
N ILE A 111 -8.53 25.52 0.89
CA ILE A 111 -7.94 25.17 -0.42
C ILE A 111 -7.30 23.78 -0.45
N LEU A 112 -6.69 23.33 0.66
CA LEU A 112 -6.05 22.02 0.78
C LEU A 112 -7.03 20.89 1.18
N TRP A 113 -8.25 21.27 1.62
CA TRP A 113 -9.23 20.29 2.10
C TRP A 113 -9.62 19.21 1.09
N PRO A 114 -9.83 19.50 -0.20
CA PRO A 114 -10.14 18.46 -1.19
C PRO A 114 -9.10 17.34 -1.28
N ALA A 115 -7.82 17.65 -1.05
CA ALA A 115 -6.76 16.65 -0.99
C ALA A 115 -6.77 15.90 0.35
N ALA A 116 -6.88 16.64 1.47
CA ALA A 116 -6.83 16.09 2.82
C ALA A 116 -7.99 15.12 3.12
N VAL A 117 -9.24 15.48 2.77
CA VAL A 117 -10.41 14.62 3.04
C VAL A 117 -10.40 13.33 2.24
N TYR A 118 -9.81 13.36 1.05
CA TYR A 118 -9.63 12.16 0.24
C TYR A 118 -8.73 11.15 0.96
N ALA A 119 -7.56 11.59 1.39
CA ALA A 119 -6.61 10.74 2.12
C ALA A 119 -7.18 10.28 3.48
N LEU A 120 -7.89 11.20 4.18
CA LEU A 120 -8.58 10.90 5.43
C LEU A 120 -9.59 9.78 5.26
N ALA A 121 -10.52 9.91 4.30
CA ALA A 121 -11.56 8.92 4.08
C ALA A 121 -10.98 7.59 3.58
N ALA A 122 -9.97 7.64 2.70
CA ALA A 122 -9.27 6.46 2.23
C ALA A 122 -8.60 5.72 3.39
N GLY A 123 -7.88 6.43 4.26
CA GLY A 123 -7.18 5.85 5.41
C GLY A 123 -8.15 5.28 6.45
N CYS A 124 -9.13 6.04 6.90
CA CYS A 124 -10.06 5.60 7.96
C CYS A 124 -10.89 4.37 7.61
N LEU A 125 -11.21 4.16 6.33
CA LEU A 125 -12.13 3.12 5.89
C LEU A 125 -11.44 1.87 5.34
N LEU A 126 -10.14 1.93 5.10
CA LEU A 126 -9.38 0.88 4.42
C LEU A 126 -9.42 -0.45 5.17
N LEU A 127 -9.25 -0.43 6.49
CA LEU A 127 -9.29 -1.63 7.32
C LEU A 127 -10.70 -2.21 7.44
N ILE A 128 -11.73 -1.34 7.55
CA ILE A 128 -13.13 -1.78 7.58
C ILE A 128 -13.47 -2.52 6.28
N PHE A 129 -13.18 -1.89 5.14
CA PHE A 129 -13.50 -2.50 3.85
C PHE A 129 -12.60 -3.70 3.52
N GLY A 130 -11.37 -3.75 4.05
CA GLY A 130 -10.53 -4.95 4.01
C GLY A 130 -11.19 -6.13 4.72
N ALA A 131 -11.66 -5.92 5.96
CA ALA A 131 -12.35 -6.95 6.74
C ALA A 131 -13.69 -7.38 6.09
N ILE A 132 -14.45 -6.43 5.54
CA ILE A 132 -15.67 -6.75 4.79
C ILE A 132 -15.33 -7.57 3.53
N ALA A 133 -14.25 -7.23 2.83
CA ALA A 133 -13.80 -7.95 1.63
C ALA A 133 -13.45 -9.42 1.89
N ASP A 134 -12.88 -9.73 3.06
CA ASP A 134 -12.57 -11.10 3.46
C ASP A 134 -13.84 -11.95 3.69
N VAL A 135 -14.95 -11.32 4.05
CA VAL A 135 -16.25 -11.98 4.25
C VAL A 135 -17.08 -12.08 2.96
N VAL A 136 -17.19 -10.96 2.24
CA VAL A 136 -18.09 -10.83 1.07
C VAL A 136 -17.41 -11.28 -0.22
N GLY A 137 -16.08 -11.24 -0.25
CA GLY A 137 -15.25 -11.61 -1.39
C GLY A 137 -14.58 -10.41 -2.08
N ALA A 138 -13.28 -10.54 -2.33
CA ALA A 138 -12.45 -9.48 -2.86
C ALA A 138 -12.93 -8.95 -4.23
N LYS A 139 -13.43 -9.81 -5.12
CA LYS A 139 -13.96 -9.41 -6.44
C LYS A 139 -15.16 -8.48 -6.31
N LEU A 140 -16.16 -8.85 -5.52
CA LEU A 140 -17.38 -8.05 -5.38
C LEU A 140 -17.05 -6.69 -4.77
N MET A 141 -16.21 -6.68 -3.73
CA MET A 141 -15.79 -5.44 -3.08
C MET A 141 -15.02 -4.52 -4.03
N TRP A 142 -14.06 -5.07 -4.78
CA TRP A 142 -13.28 -4.32 -5.76
C TRP A 142 -14.17 -3.72 -6.87
N VAL A 143 -15.05 -4.52 -7.46
CA VAL A 143 -15.96 -4.06 -8.54
C VAL A 143 -16.90 -2.96 -8.03
N THR A 144 -17.51 -3.16 -6.85
CA THR A 144 -18.39 -2.14 -6.25
C THR A 144 -17.62 -0.85 -5.97
N GLY A 145 -16.43 -0.93 -5.36
CA GLY A 145 -15.57 0.23 -5.09
C GLY A 145 -15.17 0.96 -6.37
N SER A 146 -14.82 0.22 -7.43
CA SER A 146 -14.43 0.78 -8.72
C SER A 146 -15.57 1.51 -9.42
N PHE A 147 -16.80 0.98 -9.40
CA PHE A 147 -17.99 1.69 -9.93
C PHE A 147 -18.35 2.92 -9.10
N LEU A 148 -18.26 2.86 -7.77
CA LEU A 148 -18.44 4.04 -6.92
C LEU A 148 -17.37 5.10 -7.23
N PHE A 149 -16.13 4.68 -7.50
CA PHE A 149 -15.07 5.59 -7.94
C PHE A 149 -15.42 6.29 -9.27
N VAL A 150 -16.05 5.59 -10.24
CA VAL A 150 -16.57 6.23 -11.47
C VAL A 150 -17.59 7.31 -11.13
N VAL A 151 -18.61 6.96 -10.34
CA VAL A 151 -19.70 7.88 -9.98
C VAL A 151 -19.18 9.14 -9.30
N PHE A 152 -18.32 8.97 -8.30
CA PHE A 152 -17.81 10.12 -7.55
C PHE A 152 -16.73 10.91 -8.30
N THR A 153 -15.96 10.29 -9.19
CA THR A 153 -15.06 11.00 -10.10
C THR A 153 -15.87 11.91 -11.04
N LEU A 154 -16.96 11.39 -11.61
CA LEU A 154 -17.87 12.19 -12.43
C LEU A 154 -18.51 13.33 -11.61
N ALA A 155 -18.93 13.03 -10.37
CA ALA A 155 -19.52 14.03 -9.47
C ALA A 155 -18.54 15.17 -9.14
N VAL A 156 -17.24 14.89 -8.94
CA VAL A 156 -16.20 15.93 -8.76
C VAL A 156 -16.15 16.83 -9.99
N GLY A 157 -16.18 16.29 -11.22
CA GLY A 157 -16.21 17.08 -12.45
C GLY A 157 -17.45 17.96 -12.59
N LEU A 158 -18.59 17.53 -12.03
CA LEU A 158 -19.87 18.25 -12.05
C LEU A 158 -20.04 19.25 -10.89
N ALA A 159 -19.12 19.27 -9.92
CA ALA A 159 -19.22 20.11 -8.73
C ALA A 159 -19.20 21.61 -9.09
N ARG A 160 -20.08 22.37 -8.41
CA ARG A 160 -20.25 23.81 -8.58
C ARG A 160 -19.87 24.64 -7.35
N THR A 161 -19.73 23.99 -6.19
CA THR A 161 -19.37 24.64 -4.93
C THR A 161 -18.21 23.92 -4.24
N GLY A 162 -17.44 24.63 -3.42
CA GLY A 162 -16.32 24.05 -2.67
C GLY A 162 -16.74 22.91 -1.75
N ILE A 163 -17.92 23.03 -1.11
CA ILE A 163 -18.46 21.99 -0.22
C ILE A 163 -18.76 20.70 -1.02
N GLN A 164 -19.30 20.82 -2.25
CA GLN A 164 -19.56 19.66 -3.11
C GLN A 164 -18.25 18.94 -3.47
N ILE A 165 -17.18 19.69 -3.80
CA ILE A 165 -15.87 19.07 -4.09
C ILE A 165 -15.34 18.33 -2.86
N ILE A 166 -15.38 18.93 -1.69
CA ILE A 166 -14.94 18.31 -0.43
C ILE A 166 -15.73 17.01 -0.20
N LEU A 167 -17.06 17.06 -0.31
CA LEU A 167 -17.93 15.88 -0.11
C LEU A 167 -17.64 14.77 -1.12
N PHE A 168 -17.59 15.11 -2.42
CA PHE A 168 -17.36 14.11 -3.47
C PHE A 168 -15.95 13.52 -3.40
N ARG A 169 -14.95 14.31 -3.02
CA ARG A 169 -13.59 13.81 -2.76
C ARG A 169 -13.53 12.87 -1.55
N THR A 170 -14.33 13.13 -0.50
CA THR A 170 -14.47 12.23 0.64
C THR A 170 -15.06 10.87 0.21
N LEU A 171 -16.14 10.90 -0.56
CA LEU A 171 -16.79 9.69 -1.09
C LEU A 171 -15.89 8.94 -2.07
N LEU A 172 -15.09 9.67 -2.85
CA LEU A 172 -14.09 9.09 -3.74
C LEU A 172 -13.00 8.36 -2.95
N GLY A 173 -12.53 8.96 -1.84
CA GLY A 173 -11.61 8.31 -0.89
C GLY A 173 -12.19 7.03 -0.28
N ALA A 174 -13.47 7.05 0.09
CA ALA A 174 -14.18 5.86 0.56
C ALA A 174 -14.28 4.77 -0.51
N SER A 175 -14.45 5.15 -1.78
CA SER A 175 -14.50 4.19 -2.89
C SER A 175 -13.17 3.49 -3.13
N ILE A 176 -12.06 4.23 -3.09
CA ILE A 176 -10.73 3.65 -3.30
C ILE A 176 -10.30 2.74 -2.14
N SER A 177 -10.74 3.01 -0.91
CA SER A 177 -10.46 2.15 0.24
C SER A 177 -11.08 0.75 0.13
N MET A 178 -12.08 0.56 -0.74
CA MET A 178 -12.60 -0.76 -1.11
C MET A 178 -11.69 -1.48 -2.12
N CYS A 179 -10.99 -0.74 -2.97
CA CYS A 179 -10.19 -1.31 -4.06
C CYS A 179 -8.76 -1.67 -3.65
N LEU A 180 -8.09 -0.85 -2.82
CA LEU A 180 -6.67 -1.03 -2.49
C LEU A 180 -6.36 -2.37 -1.78
N PRO A 181 -7.04 -2.76 -0.67
CA PRO A 181 -6.74 -4.02 0.01
C PRO A 181 -7.12 -5.23 -0.84
N THR A 182 -8.21 -5.12 -1.59
CA THR A 182 -8.70 -6.21 -2.45
C THR A 182 -7.84 -6.43 -3.68
N ALA A 183 -7.16 -5.41 -4.21
CA ALA A 183 -6.22 -5.57 -5.32
C ALA A 183 -5.04 -6.48 -4.96
N VAL A 184 -4.45 -6.31 -3.77
CA VAL A 184 -3.37 -7.17 -3.27
C VAL A 184 -3.83 -8.63 -3.17
N SER A 185 -5.01 -8.85 -2.57
CA SER A 185 -5.63 -10.17 -2.43
C SER A 185 -5.92 -10.81 -3.80
N LEU A 186 -6.50 -10.05 -4.73
CA LEU A 186 -6.81 -10.53 -6.08
C LEU A 186 -5.55 -10.93 -6.86
N ILE A 187 -4.47 -10.15 -6.81
CA ILE A 187 -3.20 -10.50 -7.44
C ILE A 187 -2.63 -11.78 -6.81
N ALA A 188 -2.59 -11.84 -5.48
CA ALA A 188 -2.00 -12.96 -4.76
C ALA A 188 -2.76 -14.29 -5.00
N ASN A 189 -4.09 -14.22 -5.13
CA ASN A 189 -4.93 -15.40 -5.37
C ASN A 189 -5.08 -15.78 -6.86
N THR A 190 -4.87 -14.82 -7.77
CA THR A 190 -4.98 -15.05 -9.21
C THR A 190 -3.70 -15.68 -9.78
N PHE A 191 -2.55 -15.23 -9.29
CA PHE A 191 -1.26 -15.66 -9.82
C PHE A 191 -0.53 -16.56 -8.82
N PRO A 192 -0.14 -17.80 -9.19
CA PRO A 192 0.69 -18.65 -8.35
C PRO A 192 2.06 -17.98 -8.10
N LYS A 193 2.76 -18.42 -7.04
CA LYS A 193 4.12 -17.94 -6.75
C LYS A 193 5.02 -18.17 -7.95
N GLY A 194 5.59 -17.09 -8.49
CA GLY A 194 6.43 -17.15 -9.67
C GLY A 194 6.56 -15.81 -10.40
N PRO A 195 7.17 -15.79 -11.59
CA PRO A 195 7.47 -14.58 -12.36
C PRO A 195 6.22 -13.74 -12.67
N TRP A 196 5.09 -14.34 -13.00
CA TRP A 196 3.84 -13.65 -13.31
C TRP A 196 3.30 -12.84 -12.13
N ARG A 197 3.38 -13.40 -10.91
CA ARG A 197 2.97 -12.71 -9.69
C ARG A 197 3.87 -11.51 -9.40
N ASN A 198 5.18 -11.68 -9.58
CA ASN A 198 6.15 -10.60 -9.40
C ASN A 198 5.90 -9.46 -10.39
N VAL A 199 5.65 -9.79 -11.67
CA VAL A 199 5.29 -8.81 -12.70
C VAL A 199 3.97 -8.11 -12.38
N ALA A 200 2.95 -8.84 -11.91
CA ALA A 200 1.66 -8.25 -11.54
C ALA A 200 1.81 -7.21 -10.42
N PHE A 201 2.58 -7.50 -9.37
CA PHE A 201 2.85 -6.53 -8.30
C PHE A 201 3.71 -5.36 -8.79
N ALA A 202 4.71 -5.60 -9.64
CA ALA A 202 5.55 -4.54 -10.20
C ALA A 202 4.73 -3.57 -11.08
N ILE A 203 3.86 -4.09 -11.95
CA ILE A 203 2.98 -3.26 -12.79
C ILE A 203 1.96 -2.49 -11.94
N ASN A 204 1.41 -3.12 -10.89
CA ASN A 204 0.51 -2.44 -9.95
C ASN A 204 1.23 -1.30 -9.21
N GLY A 205 2.49 -1.50 -8.81
CA GLY A 205 3.33 -0.46 -8.21
C GLY A 205 3.65 0.68 -9.18
N MET A 206 4.00 0.33 -10.44
CA MET A 206 4.29 1.30 -11.50
C MET A 206 3.08 2.21 -11.82
N GLY A 207 1.85 1.74 -11.58
CA GLY A 207 0.64 2.52 -11.76
C GLY A 207 0.65 3.84 -10.96
N SER A 208 1.20 3.83 -9.75
CA SER A 208 1.18 5.00 -8.87
C SER A 208 2.07 6.16 -9.37
N PRO A 209 3.38 6.02 -9.60
CA PRO A 209 4.20 7.13 -10.07
C PRO A 209 3.79 7.61 -11.47
N LEU A 210 3.44 6.68 -12.36
CA LEU A 210 3.01 7.02 -13.71
C LEU A 210 1.67 7.78 -13.70
N GLY A 211 0.71 7.34 -12.86
CA GLY A 211 -0.58 8.01 -12.70
C GLY A 211 -0.41 9.43 -12.17
N TYR A 212 0.35 9.60 -11.10
CA TYR A 212 0.56 10.90 -10.48
C TYR A 212 1.13 11.93 -11.47
N ALA A 213 2.14 11.55 -12.21
CA ALA A 213 2.78 12.43 -13.16
C ALA A 213 1.93 12.76 -14.39
N LEU A 214 1.31 11.76 -15.00
CA LEU A 214 0.35 12.03 -16.06
C LEU A 214 -0.80 12.90 -15.56
N GLY A 215 -1.20 12.71 -14.29
CA GLY A 215 -2.18 13.56 -13.63
C GLY A 215 -1.75 15.01 -13.53
N LEU A 216 -0.50 15.28 -13.12
CA LEU A 216 0.04 16.64 -13.06
C LEU A 216 0.06 17.30 -14.46
N VAL A 217 0.58 16.59 -15.46
CA VAL A 217 0.69 17.12 -16.84
C VAL A 217 -0.70 17.34 -17.45
N LEU A 218 -1.56 16.32 -17.40
CA LEU A 218 -2.93 16.43 -17.96
C LEU A 218 -3.77 17.45 -17.18
N GLY A 219 -3.60 17.51 -15.85
CA GLY A 219 -4.25 18.51 -15.02
C GLY A 219 -3.88 19.93 -15.45
N GLY A 220 -2.60 20.20 -15.70
CA GLY A 220 -2.13 21.47 -16.23
C GLY A 220 -2.69 21.77 -17.62
N ILE A 221 -2.55 20.83 -18.58
CA ILE A 221 -3.03 21.00 -19.96
C ILE A 221 -4.56 21.27 -19.99
N PHE A 222 -5.34 20.44 -19.30
CA PHE A 222 -6.79 20.61 -19.28
C PHE A 222 -7.23 21.92 -18.61
N THR A 223 -6.52 22.32 -17.54
CA THR A 223 -6.83 23.57 -16.84
C THR A 223 -6.61 24.79 -17.74
N ASP A 224 -5.55 24.77 -18.53
CA ASP A 224 -5.17 25.88 -19.40
C ASP A 224 -5.90 25.90 -20.75
N THR A 225 -6.55 24.77 -21.13
CA THR A 225 -7.22 24.65 -22.45
C THR A 225 -8.75 24.58 -22.33
N ILE A 226 -9.28 23.39 -22.03
CA ILE A 226 -10.72 23.09 -22.07
C ILE A 226 -11.37 23.08 -20.69
N GLY A 227 -10.58 23.27 -19.63
CA GLY A 227 -11.03 23.32 -18.25
C GLY A 227 -10.79 22.01 -17.48
N TRP A 228 -10.45 22.16 -16.18
CA TRP A 228 -10.10 21.06 -15.28
C TRP A 228 -11.19 19.97 -15.13
N ARG A 229 -12.44 20.31 -15.36
CA ARG A 229 -13.57 19.36 -15.28
C ARG A 229 -13.44 18.22 -16.27
N TRP A 230 -12.91 18.48 -17.46
CA TRP A 230 -12.71 17.47 -18.49
C TRP A 230 -11.69 16.40 -18.10
N ALA A 231 -10.69 16.74 -17.28
CA ALA A 231 -9.76 15.76 -16.74
C ALA A 231 -10.48 14.70 -15.89
N TYR A 232 -11.44 15.11 -15.05
CA TYR A 232 -12.26 14.19 -14.26
C TYR A 232 -13.24 13.38 -15.13
N TYR A 233 -13.81 13.97 -16.15
CA TYR A 233 -14.68 13.23 -17.09
C TYR A 233 -13.88 12.16 -17.85
N MET A 234 -12.70 12.47 -18.32
CA MET A 234 -11.80 11.51 -18.95
C MET A 234 -11.47 10.36 -17.99
N MET A 235 -11.10 10.67 -16.74
CA MET A 235 -10.85 9.65 -15.72
C MET A 235 -12.06 8.74 -15.50
N ALA A 236 -13.25 9.31 -15.40
CA ALA A 236 -14.48 8.55 -15.19
C ALA A 236 -14.74 7.58 -16.35
N ILE A 237 -14.53 8.01 -17.59
CA ILE A 237 -14.69 7.17 -18.79
C ILE A 237 -13.68 6.01 -18.77
N ILE A 238 -12.41 6.29 -18.53
CA ILE A 238 -11.37 5.25 -18.47
C ILE A 238 -11.69 4.24 -17.36
N ASN A 239 -12.05 4.74 -16.16
CA ASN A 239 -12.39 3.86 -15.04
C ASN A 239 -13.65 3.03 -15.31
N PHE A 240 -14.66 3.58 -15.99
CA PHE A 240 -15.85 2.83 -16.39
C PHE A 240 -15.49 1.65 -17.31
N CYS A 241 -14.61 1.85 -18.28
CA CYS A 241 -14.09 0.77 -19.14
C CYS A 241 -13.36 -0.30 -18.33
N LEU A 242 -12.48 0.09 -17.40
CA LEU A 242 -11.75 -0.83 -16.53
C LEU A 242 -12.70 -1.60 -15.60
N SER A 243 -13.66 -0.92 -14.97
CA SER A 243 -14.65 -1.53 -14.06
C SER A 243 -15.52 -2.54 -14.78
N THR A 244 -15.94 -2.21 -16.01
CA THR A 244 -16.72 -3.11 -16.87
C THR A 244 -15.90 -4.34 -17.25
N GLY A 245 -14.65 -4.16 -17.66
CA GLY A 245 -13.71 -5.26 -17.94
C GLY A 245 -13.44 -6.16 -16.73
N ALA A 246 -13.44 -5.60 -15.51
CA ALA A 246 -13.24 -6.32 -14.27
C ALA A 246 -14.32 -7.36 -13.98
N ILE A 247 -15.57 -7.11 -14.37
CA ILE A 247 -16.70 -8.03 -14.13
C ILE A 247 -16.39 -9.41 -14.71
N TRP A 248 -15.83 -9.45 -15.93
CA TRP A 248 -15.54 -10.69 -16.64
C TRP A 248 -14.13 -11.22 -16.37
N SER A 249 -13.14 -10.34 -16.20
CA SER A 249 -11.72 -10.75 -16.07
C SER A 249 -11.35 -11.26 -14.69
N LEU A 250 -11.87 -10.60 -13.62
CA LEU A 250 -11.48 -10.95 -12.26
C LEU A 250 -12.03 -12.31 -11.84
N PRO A 251 -11.20 -13.20 -11.27
CA PRO A 251 -11.66 -14.47 -10.73
C PRO A 251 -12.50 -14.25 -9.48
N SER A 252 -13.52 -15.09 -9.31
CA SER A 252 -14.28 -15.16 -8.06
C SER A 252 -13.48 -16.02 -7.08
N VAL A 253 -12.87 -15.41 -6.08
CA VAL A 253 -12.29 -16.15 -4.97
C VAL A 253 -13.42 -16.44 -3.98
N TYR A 254 -13.99 -17.64 -4.06
CA TYR A 254 -15.02 -18.06 -3.12
C TYR A 254 -14.36 -18.56 -1.83
N THR A 255 -14.69 -17.94 -0.72
CA THR A 255 -14.47 -18.56 0.59
C THR A 255 -15.55 -19.62 0.77
N HIS A 256 -15.20 -20.90 0.71
CA HIS A 256 -16.12 -21.99 0.98
C HIS A 256 -16.58 -21.91 2.45
N SER A 257 -17.73 -21.30 2.67
CA SER A 257 -18.37 -21.26 3.97
C SER A 257 -19.83 -21.63 3.81
N GLU A 258 -20.29 -22.57 4.60
CA GLU A 258 -21.70 -23.00 4.64
C GLU A 258 -22.64 -21.91 5.23
N ARG A 259 -22.05 -20.91 5.92
CA ARG A 259 -22.83 -19.83 6.56
C ARG A 259 -23.15 -18.71 5.56
N LYS A 260 -24.36 -18.16 5.67
CA LYS A 260 -24.79 -16.99 4.88
C LYS A 260 -23.84 -15.81 5.15
N TRP A 261 -23.46 -15.07 4.11
CA TRP A 261 -22.57 -13.90 4.19
C TRP A 261 -23.05 -12.83 5.21
N THR A 262 -24.39 -12.66 5.36
CA THR A 262 -24.96 -11.71 6.33
C THR A 262 -24.67 -12.12 7.78
N THR A 263 -24.69 -13.42 8.08
CA THR A 263 -24.35 -13.95 9.40
C THR A 263 -22.86 -13.82 9.67
N ARG A 264 -22.02 -14.10 8.65
CA ARG A 264 -20.58 -13.94 8.73
C ARG A 264 -20.20 -12.48 8.98
N LEU A 265 -20.80 -11.53 8.24
CA LEU A 265 -20.58 -10.10 8.40
C LEU A 265 -20.85 -9.63 9.85
N LYS A 266 -21.88 -10.18 10.50
CA LYS A 266 -22.24 -9.82 11.88
C LYS A 266 -21.30 -10.41 12.93
N TYR A 267 -20.83 -11.65 12.73
CA TYR A 267 -20.11 -12.40 13.77
C TYR A 267 -18.61 -12.60 13.49
N GLU A 268 -18.16 -12.47 12.26
CA GLU A 268 -16.75 -12.67 11.87
C GLU A 268 -15.95 -11.35 11.81
N ILE A 269 -16.61 -10.19 11.91
CA ILE A 269 -15.94 -8.87 11.93
C ILE A 269 -15.99 -8.29 13.35
N ASP A 270 -14.84 -7.79 13.81
CA ASP A 270 -14.74 -6.98 15.03
C ASP A 270 -15.15 -5.53 14.73
N TRP A 271 -16.46 -5.27 14.76
CA TRP A 271 -17.00 -3.93 14.50
C TRP A 271 -16.55 -2.88 15.53
N VAL A 272 -16.34 -3.30 16.80
CA VAL A 272 -15.88 -2.39 17.84
C VAL A 272 -14.43 -1.98 17.58
N GLY A 273 -13.56 -2.95 17.29
CA GLY A 273 -12.19 -2.67 16.90
C GLY A 273 -12.10 -1.85 15.62
N ALA A 274 -12.92 -2.17 14.61
CA ALA A 274 -12.98 -1.43 13.35
C ALA A 274 -13.41 0.03 13.57
N ALA A 275 -14.48 0.28 14.31
CA ALA A 275 -14.94 1.62 14.64
C ALA A 275 -13.91 2.39 15.47
N THR A 276 -13.32 1.77 16.48
CA THR A 276 -12.29 2.38 17.33
C THR A 276 -11.08 2.82 16.52
N MET A 277 -10.57 1.94 15.64
CA MET A 277 -9.42 2.26 14.79
C MET A 277 -9.74 3.36 13.78
N SER A 278 -10.89 3.28 13.10
CA SER A 278 -11.31 4.30 12.13
C SER A 278 -11.53 5.66 12.76
N VAL A 279 -12.15 5.72 13.95
CA VAL A 279 -12.35 6.97 14.68
C VAL A 279 -11.00 7.55 15.15
N ALA A 280 -10.12 6.71 15.69
CA ALA A 280 -8.79 7.13 16.13
C ALA A 280 -7.96 7.69 14.98
N LEU A 281 -7.91 6.97 13.84
CA LEU A 281 -7.21 7.42 12.65
C LEU A 281 -7.86 8.66 12.05
N GLY A 282 -9.20 8.73 12.03
CA GLY A 282 -9.94 9.89 11.55
C GLY A 282 -9.61 11.17 12.33
N MET A 283 -9.63 11.11 13.64
CA MET A 283 -9.25 12.24 14.49
C MET A 283 -7.79 12.63 14.29
N LEU A 284 -6.90 11.65 14.24
CA LEU A 284 -5.47 11.89 14.06
C LEU A 284 -5.17 12.51 12.69
N LEU A 285 -5.67 11.93 11.61
CA LEU A 285 -5.47 12.46 10.25
C LEU A 285 -6.10 13.85 10.07
N TYR A 286 -7.25 14.11 10.71
CA TYR A 286 -7.88 15.43 10.73
C TYR A 286 -6.96 16.47 11.39
N VAL A 287 -6.45 16.18 12.59
CA VAL A 287 -5.54 17.09 13.30
C VAL A 287 -4.25 17.31 12.51
N LEU A 288 -3.68 16.25 11.91
CA LEU A 288 -2.50 16.35 11.07
C LEU A 288 -2.73 17.22 9.83
N ALA A 289 -3.89 17.12 9.19
CA ALA A 289 -4.27 17.99 8.07
C ALA A 289 -4.39 19.45 8.51
N MET A 290 -4.92 19.71 9.71
CA MET A 290 -4.97 21.06 10.28
C MET A 290 -3.58 21.62 10.56
N ILE A 291 -2.69 20.83 11.16
CA ILE A 291 -1.30 21.23 11.46
C ILE A 291 -0.52 21.50 10.17
N SER A 292 -0.73 20.69 9.12
CA SER A 292 -0.10 20.88 7.81
C SER A 292 -0.47 22.21 7.15
N SER A 293 -1.69 22.71 7.41
CA SER A 293 -2.13 24.03 6.91
C SER A 293 -1.63 25.20 7.74
N SER A 294 -1.46 25.02 9.05
CA SER A 294 -0.87 26.01 9.99
C SER A 294 -0.45 25.32 11.28
N TYR A 295 0.84 25.35 11.60
CA TYR A 295 1.36 24.73 12.82
C TYR A 295 0.79 25.37 14.11
N LYS A 296 0.37 26.64 14.07
CA LYS A 296 -0.28 27.33 15.20
C LYS A 296 -1.61 26.69 15.64
N ARG A 297 -2.23 25.89 14.77
CA ARG A 297 -3.43 25.14 15.12
C ARG A 297 -3.16 23.98 16.10
N LEU A 298 -1.89 23.68 16.36
CA LEU A 298 -1.52 22.73 17.42
C LEU A 298 -1.93 23.23 18.80
N ASP A 299 -1.94 24.56 19.01
CA ASP A 299 -2.29 25.18 20.29
C ASP A 299 -3.82 25.28 20.49
N ASP A 300 -4.62 24.96 19.50
CA ASP A 300 -6.08 24.95 19.59
C ASP A 300 -6.53 23.83 20.56
N PRO A 301 -7.27 24.15 21.63
CA PRO A 301 -7.75 23.16 22.61
C PRO A 301 -8.54 22.02 21.99
N ALA A 302 -9.30 22.28 20.92
CA ALA A 302 -10.06 21.25 20.22
C ALA A 302 -9.13 20.25 19.53
N ASN A 303 -8.06 20.72 18.87
CA ASN A 303 -7.08 19.85 18.22
C ASN A 303 -6.25 19.06 19.24
N ILE A 304 -5.89 19.67 20.39
CA ILE A 304 -5.21 18.96 21.48
C ILE A 304 -6.10 17.85 22.03
N ALA A 305 -7.39 18.13 22.26
CA ALA A 305 -8.34 17.14 22.75
C ALA A 305 -8.50 15.97 21.75
N LEU A 306 -8.71 16.27 20.46
CA LEU A 306 -8.83 15.26 19.42
C LEU A 306 -7.57 14.41 19.28
N LEU A 307 -6.38 15.04 19.32
CA LEU A 307 -5.10 14.33 19.26
C LEU A 307 -4.91 13.41 20.48
N THR A 308 -5.24 13.90 21.67
CA THR A 308 -5.15 13.12 22.91
C THR A 308 -6.08 11.92 22.87
N ILE A 309 -7.35 12.12 22.47
CA ILE A 309 -8.32 11.01 22.32
C ILE A 309 -7.84 10.01 21.28
N ALA A 310 -7.34 10.48 20.13
CA ALA A 310 -6.83 9.60 19.08
C ALA A 310 -5.66 8.73 19.59
N ILE A 311 -4.70 9.32 20.30
CA ILE A 311 -3.57 8.59 20.89
C ILE A 311 -4.05 7.57 21.92
N VAL A 312 -4.98 7.95 22.82
CA VAL A 312 -5.54 7.03 23.82
C VAL A 312 -6.23 5.84 23.15
N LEU A 313 -7.03 6.08 22.11
CA LEU A 313 -7.69 5.01 21.35
C LEU A 313 -6.69 4.10 20.64
N LEU A 314 -5.63 4.67 20.02
CA LEU A 314 -4.57 3.90 19.37
C LEU A 314 -3.78 3.04 20.36
N VAL A 315 -3.53 3.54 21.57
CA VAL A 315 -2.87 2.78 22.65
C VAL A 315 -3.80 1.72 23.21
N ALA A 316 -5.09 1.99 23.34
CA ALA A 316 -6.09 1.03 23.83
C ALA A 316 -6.36 -0.10 22.81
N PHE A 317 -6.20 0.16 21.52
CA PHE A 317 -6.53 -0.78 20.46
C PHE A 317 -5.78 -2.13 20.55
N PRO A 318 -4.45 -2.22 20.76
CA PRO A 318 -3.76 -3.50 20.93
C PRO A 318 -4.26 -4.31 22.13
N PHE A 319 -4.67 -3.65 23.21
CA PHE A 319 -5.25 -4.33 24.38
C PHE A 319 -6.63 -4.91 24.06
N TRP A 320 -7.45 -4.18 23.29
CA TRP A 320 -8.72 -4.68 22.76
C TRP A 320 -8.50 -5.90 21.86
N MET A 321 -7.53 -5.85 20.95
CA MET A 321 -7.20 -6.99 20.08
C MET A 321 -6.76 -8.22 20.88
N ASP A 322 -5.95 -8.04 21.92
CA ASP A 322 -5.52 -9.14 22.80
C ASP A 322 -6.70 -9.73 23.57
N TYR A 323 -7.61 -8.89 24.05
CA TYR A 323 -8.86 -9.31 24.70
C TYR A 323 -9.72 -10.15 23.76
N GLN A 324 -9.94 -9.71 22.52
CA GLN A 324 -10.74 -10.43 21.52
C GLN A 324 -10.13 -11.82 21.21
N VAL A 325 -8.82 -11.86 20.96
CA VAL A 325 -8.10 -13.12 20.68
C VAL A 325 -8.19 -14.10 21.88
N LYS A 326 -8.00 -13.61 23.11
CA LYS A 326 -8.09 -14.44 24.32
C LYS A 326 -9.48 -15.05 24.56
N HIS A 327 -10.53 -14.38 24.09
CA HIS A 327 -11.91 -14.86 24.21
C HIS A 327 -12.39 -15.63 22.97
N GLY A 328 -11.49 -15.97 22.01
CA GLY A 328 -11.84 -16.68 20.78
C GLY A 328 -12.78 -15.91 19.86
N ARG A 329 -12.78 -14.56 19.95
CA ARG A 329 -13.59 -13.67 19.12
C ARG A 329 -12.76 -13.13 17.94
N PRO A 330 -13.41 -12.71 16.85
CA PRO A 330 -12.69 -12.10 15.75
C PRO A 330 -11.97 -10.83 16.21
N ALA A 331 -10.73 -10.65 15.79
CA ALA A 331 -9.94 -9.47 16.04
C ALA A 331 -9.58 -8.82 14.70
N LEU A 332 -9.79 -7.51 14.55
CA LEU A 332 -9.56 -6.79 13.30
C LEU A 332 -8.09 -6.90 12.83
N ILE A 333 -7.16 -6.66 13.74
CA ILE A 333 -5.71 -6.81 13.50
C ILE A 333 -5.14 -7.65 14.65
N PRO A 334 -5.09 -9.00 14.51
CA PRO A 334 -4.51 -9.83 15.54
C PRO A 334 -3.07 -9.43 15.87
N ASN A 335 -2.73 -9.31 17.14
CA ASN A 335 -1.38 -8.94 17.58
C ASN A 335 -0.30 -9.94 17.09
N SER A 336 -0.71 -11.15 16.69
CA SER A 336 0.16 -12.15 16.06
C SER A 336 0.76 -11.69 14.73
N LEU A 337 0.09 -10.79 13.98
CA LEU A 337 0.61 -10.17 12.76
C LEU A 337 1.97 -9.49 13.00
N TRP A 338 2.07 -8.74 14.09
CA TRP A 338 3.28 -7.99 14.46
C TRP A 338 4.42 -8.86 15.00
N ARG A 339 4.17 -10.14 15.31
CA ARG A 339 5.22 -11.09 15.72
C ARG A 339 6.14 -11.47 14.55
N ASN A 340 5.69 -11.33 13.31
CA ASN A 340 6.53 -11.53 12.14
C ASN A 340 7.47 -10.33 11.97
N ARG A 341 8.75 -10.50 12.33
CA ARG A 341 9.77 -9.43 12.25
C ARG A 341 9.90 -8.81 10.87
N SER A 342 9.79 -9.60 9.81
CA SER A 342 9.89 -9.09 8.43
C SER A 342 8.72 -8.18 8.09
N PHE A 343 7.49 -8.57 8.45
CA PHE A 343 6.29 -7.76 8.25
C PHE A 343 6.35 -6.44 9.04
N THR A 344 6.67 -6.52 10.34
CA THR A 344 6.77 -5.32 11.19
C THR A 344 7.83 -4.34 10.67
N SER A 345 9.00 -4.85 10.27
CA SER A 345 10.07 -4.01 9.72
C SER A 345 9.67 -3.37 8.40
N VAL A 346 8.96 -4.10 7.55
CA VAL A 346 8.41 -3.58 6.29
C VAL A 346 7.40 -2.47 6.59
N CYS A 347 6.47 -2.66 7.52
CA CYS A 347 5.49 -1.62 7.88
C CYS A 347 6.17 -0.35 8.41
N ILE A 348 7.17 -0.46 9.30
CA ILE A 348 7.94 0.69 9.81
C ILE A 348 8.69 1.39 8.65
N ALA A 349 9.34 0.61 7.79
CA ALA A 349 10.07 1.16 6.65
C ALA A 349 9.14 1.87 5.66
N VAL A 350 7.98 1.30 5.39
CA VAL A 350 6.96 1.89 4.51
C VAL A 350 6.40 3.18 5.10
N PHE A 351 6.07 3.21 6.39
CA PHE A 351 5.62 4.43 7.08
C PHE A 351 6.62 5.59 6.88
N LEU A 352 7.89 5.36 7.18
CA LEU A 352 8.93 6.38 7.07
C LEU A 352 9.24 6.73 5.59
N CYS A 353 9.20 5.75 4.71
CA CYS A 353 9.47 5.93 3.29
C CYS A 353 8.40 6.80 2.61
N TRP A 354 7.12 6.53 2.86
CA TRP A 354 6.02 7.33 2.33
C TRP A 354 5.95 8.72 2.96
N ALA A 355 6.28 8.85 4.26
CA ALA A 355 6.47 10.13 4.92
C ALA A 355 7.53 10.99 4.23
N SER A 356 8.66 10.37 3.84
CA SER A 356 9.76 11.03 3.16
C SER A 356 9.42 11.41 1.72
N LEU A 357 8.79 10.51 0.96
CA LEU A 357 8.43 10.73 -0.43
C LEU A 357 7.46 11.90 -0.57
N ASN A 358 6.37 11.90 0.18
CA ASN A 358 5.37 12.97 0.16
C ASN A 358 5.98 14.31 0.54
N GLY A 359 6.87 14.32 1.54
CA GLY A 359 7.61 15.52 1.94
C GLY A 359 8.52 16.05 0.81
N ILE A 360 9.30 15.19 0.15
CA ILE A 360 10.15 15.59 -0.98
C ILE A 360 9.30 16.19 -2.10
N GLU A 361 8.25 15.51 -2.54
CA GLU A 361 7.37 15.96 -3.62
C GLU A 361 6.72 17.32 -3.30
N TYR A 362 6.18 17.46 -2.08
CA TYR A 362 5.50 18.67 -1.64
C TYR A 362 6.46 19.87 -1.57
N PHE A 363 7.59 19.74 -0.88
CA PHE A 363 8.52 20.86 -0.71
C PHE A 363 9.26 21.20 -2.00
N THR A 364 9.54 20.24 -2.86
CA THR A 364 10.11 20.51 -4.19
C THR A 364 9.11 21.23 -5.09
N THR A 365 7.81 20.88 -5.01
CA THR A 365 6.75 21.62 -5.71
C THR A 365 6.68 23.06 -5.23
N LEU A 366 6.73 23.28 -3.92
CA LEU A 366 6.73 24.63 -3.34
C LEU A 366 8.01 25.44 -3.72
N TYR A 367 9.15 24.77 -3.75
CA TYR A 367 10.39 25.37 -4.20
C TYR A 367 10.24 25.87 -5.65
N PHE A 368 9.80 25.05 -6.58
CA PHE A 368 9.61 25.46 -7.97
C PHE A 368 8.57 26.55 -8.13
N GLN A 369 7.45 26.49 -7.41
CA GLN A 369 6.37 27.47 -7.62
C GLN A 369 6.54 28.76 -6.81
N LYS A 370 7.04 28.71 -5.56
CA LYS A 370 7.10 29.87 -4.64
C LYS A 370 8.48 30.52 -4.53
N VAL A 371 9.55 29.77 -4.79
CA VAL A 371 10.92 30.29 -4.72
C VAL A 371 11.43 30.63 -6.14
N GLU A 372 11.24 29.72 -7.09
CA GLU A 372 11.63 29.98 -8.50
C GLU A 372 10.54 30.67 -9.34
N GLY A 373 9.31 30.82 -8.82
CA GLY A 373 8.22 31.51 -9.49
C GLY A 373 7.67 30.80 -10.75
N LEU A 374 7.89 29.48 -10.88
CA LEU A 374 7.45 28.72 -12.04
C LEU A 374 5.94 28.51 -12.05
N SER A 375 5.36 28.43 -13.26
CA SER A 375 3.97 28.03 -13.43
C SER A 375 3.74 26.56 -12.99
N ALA A 376 2.49 26.19 -12.74
CA ALA A 376 2.13 24.82 -12.35
C ALA A 376 2.60 23.79 -13.42
N LEU A 377 2.43 24.11 -14.71
CA LEU A 377 2.88 23.26 -15.80
C LEU A 377 4.40 23.12 -15.85
N GLN A 378 5.13 24.25 -15.73
CA GLN A 378 6.60 24.23 -15.72
C GLN A 378 7.14 23.43 -14.53
N SER A 379 6.55 23.60 -13.35
CA SER A 379 6.86 22.80 -12.15
C SER A 379 6.60 21.31 -12.42
N SER A 380 5.45 20.96 -13.01
CA SER A 380 5.11 19.56 -13.35
C SER A 380 6.07 18.93 -14.34
N LEU A 381 6.55 19.68 -15.34
CA LEU A 381 7.55 19.18 -16.29
C LEU A 381 8.90 18.86 -15.62
N ARG A 382 9.25 19.59 -14.55
CA ARG A 382 10.46 19.30 -13.76
C ARG A 382 10.34 18.04 -12.89
N PHE A 383 9.13 17.48 -12.74
CA PHE A 383 8.91 16.15 -12.10
C PHE A 383 9.04 14.97 -13.08
N LEU A 384 9.20 15.19 -14.40
CA LEU A 384 9.35 14.09 -15.36
C LEU A 384 10.49 13.12 -15.03
N PRO A 385 11.68 13.53 -14.54
CA PRO A 385 12.74 12.59 -14.13
C PRO A 385 12.30 11.63 -13.03
N HIS A 386 11.52 12.11 -12.05
CA HIS A 386 10.93 11.28 -11.00
C HIS A 386 10.06 10.15 -11.58
N VAL A 387 9.24 10.48 -12.55
CA VAL A 387 8.34 9.53 -13.24
C VAL A 387 9.10 8.49 -14.02
N ILE A 388 10.02 8.97 -14.89
CA ILE A 388 10.82 8.10 -15.76
C ILE A 388 11.58 7.09 -14.89
N MET A 389 12.18 7.57 -13.80
CA MET A 389 12.92 6.71 -12.88
C MET A 389 11.97 5.76 -12.12
N GLY A 390 10.81 6.23 -11.66
CA GLY A 390 9.82 5.37 -11.00
C GLY A 390 9.36 4.21 -11.89
N VAL A 391 9.05 4.49 -13.16
CA VAL A 391 8.71 3.44 -14.14
C VAL A 391 9.87 2.47 -14.35
N ALA A 392 11.09 3.01 -14.57
CA ALA A 392 12.28 2.18 -14.79
C ALA A 392 12.59 1.28 -13.57
N VAL A 393 12.51 1.83 -12.37
CA VAL A 393 12.75 1.08 -11.12
C VAL A 393 11.74 -0.03 -10.91
N ASN A 394 10.46 0.21 -11.19
CA ASN A 394 9.43 -0.84 -11.08
C ASN A 394 9.69 -2.00 -12.04
N ILE A 395 10.08 -1.71 -13.29
CA ILE A 395 10.46 -2.73 -14.29
C ILE A 395 11.71 -3.49 -13.82
N ILE A 396 12.76 -2.78 -13.43
CA ILE A 396 14.02 -3.36 -12.95
C ILE A 396 13.77 -4.21 -11.70
N THR A 397 12.96 -3.74 -10.77
CA THR A 397 12.60 -4.46 -9.54
C THR A 397 11.87 -5.76 -9.87
N GLY A 398 10.91 -5.74 -10.79
CA GLY A 398 10.22 -6.95 -11.25
C GLY A 398 11.15 -8.02 -11.79
N ILE A 399 12.25 -7.63 -12.46
CA ILE A 399 13.28 -8.53 -13.00
C ILE A 399 14.26 -8.98 -11.91
N LEU A 400 14.73 -8.04 -11.08
CA LEU A 400 15.78 -8.30 -10.09
C LEU A 400 15.30 -9.10 -8.89
N ILE A 401 14.03 -8.97 -8.51
CA ILE A 401 13.48 -9.62 -7.31
C ILE A 401 13.56 -11.16 -7.35
N ALA A 402 13.59 -11.73 -8.56
CA ALA A 402 13.79 -13.16 -8.78
C ALA A 402 15.26 -13.59 -8.69
N LYS A 403 16.22 -12.64 -8.71
CA LYS A 403 17.66 -12.92 -8.80
C LYS A 403 18.45 -12.41 -7.59
N VAL A 404 17.98 -11.35 -6.95
CA VAL A 404 18.68 -10.64 -5.87
C VAL A 404 17.93 -10.85 -4.55
N LYS A 405 18.67 -10.95 -3.46
CA LYS A 405 18.08 -11.03 -2.11
C LYS A 405 17.29 -9.76 -1.81
N VAL A 406 16.06 -9.91 -1.35
CA VAL A 406 15.12 -8.83 -1.01
C VAL A 406 15.78 -7.76 -0.11
N ARG A 407 16.50 -8.18 0.93
CA ARG A 407 17.22 -7.26 1.82
C ARG A 407 18.24 -6.40 1.08
N THR A 408 19.03 -6.99 0.18
CA THR A 408 20.05 -6.26 -0.58
C THR A 408 19.41 -5.23 -1.50
N LEU A 409 18.34 -5.62 -2.20
CA LEU A 409 17.60 -4.73 -3.09
C LEU A 409 17.00 -3.55 -2.33
N ALA A 410 16.36 -3.80 -1.18
CA ALA A 410 15.74 -2.77 -0.36
C ALA A 410 16.77 -1.84 0.31
N VAL A 411 17.95 -2.34 0.74
CA VAL A 411 19.01 -1.50 1.31
C VAL A 411 19.66 -0.62 0.26
N ILE A 412 19.97 -1.16 -0.92
CA ILE A 412 20.57 -0.37 -2.01
C ILE A 412 19.61 0.73 -2.45
N SER A 413 18.34 0.42 -2.64
CA SER A 413 17.34 1.43 -3.02
C SER A 413 17.20 2.53 -1.96
N ALA A 414 17.22 2.18 -0.67
CA ALA A 414 17.16 3.14 0.43
C ALA A 414 18.38 4.08 0.45
N LEU A 415 19.59 3.56 0.23
CA LEU A 415 20.81 4.36 0.13
C LEU A 415 20.76 5.33 -1.07
N VAL A 416 20.21 4.89 -2.20
CA VAL A 416 20.06 5.73 -3.41
C VAL A 416 19.09 6.89 -3.13
N THR A 417 17.90 6.60 -2.61
CA THR A 417 16.90 7.64 -2.31
C THR A 417 17.35 8.59 -1.20
N MET A 418 18.15 8.12 -0.26
CA MET A 418 18.68 8.94 0.83
C MET A 418 19.46 10.17 0.33
N VAL A 419 20.07 10.11 -0.86
CA VAL A 419 20.82 11.20 -1.47
C VAL A 419 19.92 12.34 -1.96
N ALA A 420 18.66 12.08 -2.28
CA ALA A 420 17.75 13.05 -2.86
C ALA A 420 17.47 14.26 -1.93
N ALA A 421 17.25 14.01 -0.65
CA ALA A 421 16.93 15.07 0.32
C ALA A 421 18.11 16.05 0.57
N PRO A 422 19.35 15.62 0.79
CA PRO A 422 20.51 16.51 0.86
C PRO A 422 20.72 17.35 -0.40
N LEU A 423 20.52 16.77 -1.60
CA LEU A 423 20.62 17.53 -2.84
C LEU A 423 19.67 18.73 -2.83
N MET A 424 18.40 18.54 -2.42
CA MET A 424 17.46 19.65 -2.30
C MET A 424 17.75 20.59 -1.12
N ALA A 425 18.35 20.09 -0.03
CA ALA A 425 18.70 20.90 1.13
C ALA A 425 19.88 21.85 0.85
N THR A 426 20.74 21.54 -0.11
CA THR A 426 21.92 22.32 -0.46
C THR A 426 21.73 23.25 -1.67
N VAL A 427 20.57 23.19 -2.35
CA VAL A 427 20.25 24.06 -3.49
C VAL A 427 20.23 25.53 -3.07
N ASP A 428 20.85 26.39 -3.87
CA ASP A 428 20.76 27.83 -3.73
C ASP A 428 19.61 28.42 -4.57
N VAL A 429 19.10 29.58 -4.18
CA VAL A 429 18.02 30.26 -4.90
C VAL A 429 18.55 30.71 -6.27
N GLY A 430 17.87 30.31 -7.34
CA GLY A 430 18.29 30.59 -8.71
C GLY A 430 19.36 29.65 -9.29
N GLU A 431 19.68 28.56 -8.58
CA GLU A 431 20.60 27.54 -9.07
C GLU A 431 20.05 26.79 -10.28
N ASN A 432 20.95 26.31 -11.14
CA ASN A 432 20.56 25.57 -12.33
C ASN A 432 19.88 24.24 -11.98
N TYR A 433 18.68 24.03 -12.54
CA TYR A 433 17.88 22.81 -12.35
C TYR A 433 18.67 21.50 -12.54
N TRP A 434 19.60 21.44 -13.50
CA TRP A 434 20.35 20.23 -13.84
C TRP A 434 21.43 19.83 -12.82
N LEU A 435 21.81 20.72 -11.91
CA LEU A 435 22.87 20.46 -10.92
C LEU A 435 22.37 19.57 -9.78
N ALA A 436 21.37 20.02 -9.02
CA ALA A 436 20.89 19.30 -7.86
C ALA A 436 19.38 18.92 -7.96
N PRO A 437 18.44 19.81 -8.35
CA PRO A 437 17.02 19.48 -8.38
C PRO A 437 16.67 18.30 -9.31
N PHE A 438 17.30 18.24 -10.50
CA PHE A 438 17.11 17.12 -11.43
C PHE A 438 17.47 15.77 -10.79
N TRP A 439 18.65 15.68 -10.18
CA TRP A 439 19.13 14.44 -9.56
C TRP A 439 18.32 14.07 -8.32
N ALA A 440 17.89 15.06 -7.54
CA ALA A 440 17.00 14.82 -6.42
C ALA A 440 15.68 14.18 -6.87
N MET A 441 15.05 14.71 -7.93
CA MET A 441 13.84 14.15 -8.50
C MET A 441 14.08 12.78 -9.11
N PHE A 442 15.20 12.57 -9.79
CA PHE A 442 15.54 11.29 -10.40
C PHE A 442 15.77 10.17 -9.37
N LEU A 443 16.38 10.48 -8.22
CA LEU A 443 16.72 9.48 -7.19
C LEU A 443 15.60 9.24 -6.17
N SER A 444 14.67 10.19 -6.01
CA SER A 444 13.62 10.13 -4.95
C SER A 444 12.67 8.93 -5.03
N PRO A 445 12.24 8.41 -6.21
CA PRO A 445 11.25 7.32 -6.26
C PRO A 445 11.87 5.93 -6.08
N VAL A 446 13.20 5.80 -6.09
CA VAL A 446 13.88 4.49 -6.15
C VAL A 446 13.50 3.59 -4.98
N ASN A 447 13.57 4.09 -3.74
CA ASN A 447 13.22 3.27 -2.58
C ASN A 447 11.71 3.04 -2.42
N PRO A 448 10.83 4.05 -2.53
CA PRO A 448 9.39 3.84 -2.44
C PRO A 448 8.88 2.76 -3.39
N ASP A 449 9.29 2.78 -4.64
CA ASP A 449 8.84 1.85 -5.67
C ASP A 449 9.38 0.41 -5.45
N VAL A 450 10.66 0.29 -5.09
CA VAL A 450 11.24 -1.01 -4.71
C VAL A 450 10.55 -1.56 -3.46
N LEU A 451 10.39 -0.72 -2.43
CA LEU A 451 9.84 -1.14 -1.14
C LEU A 451 8.36 -1.53 -1.28
N PHE A 452 7.58 -0.85 -2.10
CA PHE A 452 6.18 -1.21 -2.38
C PHE A 452 6.09 -2.63 -2.97
N THR A 453 6.86 -2.92 -4.02
CA THR A 453 6.87 -4.24 -4.66
C THR A 453 7.39 -5.33 -3.72
N VAL A 454 8.49 -5.07 -3.01
CA VAL A 454 9.08 -5.98 -2.02
C VAL A 454 8.09 -6.27 -0.90
N SER A 455 7.40 -5.27 -0.38
CA SER A 455 6.46 -5.39 0.73
C SER A 455 5.27 -6.27 0.38
N ASN A 456 4.68 -6.06 -0.79
CA ASN A 456 3.56 -6.87 -1.27
C ASN A 456 3.95 -8.34 -1.43
N LEU A 457 5.17 -8.63 -1.89
CA LEU A 457 5.68 -9.99 -1.97
C LEU A 457 5.97 -10.60 -0.59
N VAL A 458 6.55 -9.83 0.34
CA VAL A 458 6.77 -10.28 1.72
C VAL A 458 5.44 -10.62 2.40
N ILE A 459 4.41 -9.79 2.23
CA ILE A 459 3.06 -10.04 2.75
C ILE A 459 2.50 -11.33 2.16
N SER A 460 2.59 -11.47 0.85
CA SER A 460 2.11 -12.62 0.10
C SER A 460 2.79 -13.94 0.46
N ASP A 461 4.05 -13.90 0.90
CA ASP A 461 4.81 -15.07 1.35
C ASP A 461 4.67 -15.35 2.85
N ALA A 462 4.45 -14.32 3.65
CA ALA A 462 4.41 -14.41 5.11
C ALA A 462 3.06 -14.92 5.64
N TYR A 463 1.98 -14.75 4.87
CA TYR A 463 0.61 -15.03 5.34
C TYR A 463 -0.15 -15.95 4.38
N PRO A 464 -1.04 -16.81 4.92
CA PRO A 464 -1.92 -17.64 4.10
C PRO A 464 -2.93 -16.76 3.33
N PRO A 465 -3.54 -17.27 2.24
CA PRO A 465 -4.43 -16.52 1.37
C PRO A 465 -5.55 -15.76 2.11
N GLU A 466 -6.08 -16.36 3.17
CA GLU A 466 -7.18 -15.82 3.98
C GLU A 466 -6.78 -14.55 4.77
N MET A 467 -5.48 -14.39 5.06
CA MET A 467 -4.94 -13.24 5.82
C MET A 467 -4.26 -12.19 4.94
N GLN A 468 -4.10 -12.44 3.64
CA GLN A 468 -3.37 -11.55 2.73
C GLN A 468 -4.09 -10.23 2.49
N SER A 469 -5.43 -10.25 2.44
CA SER A 469 -6.27 -9.07 2.33
C SER A 469 -6.10 -8.17 3.53
N LEU A 470 -6.16 -8.73 4.73
CA LEU A 470 -5.95 -8.02 5.98
C LEU A 470 -4.53 -7.43 6.08
N ALA A 471 -3.51 -8.25 5.83
CA ALA A 471 -2.11 -7.80 5.87
C ALA A 471 -1.82 -6.71 4.81
N GLY A 472 -2.39 -6.84 3.62
CA GLY A 472 -2.34 -5.82 2.56
C GLY A 472 -3.10 -4.55 2.95
N GLY A 473 -4.23 -4.67 3.64
CA GLY A 473 -4.98 -3.55 4.21
C GLY A 473 -4.15 -2.78 5.24
N VAL A 474 -3.58 -3.47 6.22
CA VAL A 474 -2.68 -2.87 7.24
C VAL A 474 -1.48 -2.19 6.61
N PHE A 475 -0.86 -2.81 5.60
CA PHE A 475 0.25 -2.22 4.87
C PHE A 475 -0.13 -0.89 4.18
N ASN A 476 -1.24 -0.87 3.46
CA ASN A 476 -1.71 0.35 2.78
C ASN A 476 -2.12 1.43 3.79
N GLU A 477 -2.73 1.05 4.92
CA GLU A 477 -3.08 1.96 6.00
C GLU A 477 -1.84 2.64 6.59
N VAL A 478 -0.81 1.85 6.88
CA VAL A 478 0.48 2.35 7.39
C VAL A 478 1.14 3.30 6.38
N ALA A 479 1.04 3.03 5.08
CA ALA A 479 1.53 3.93 4.03
C ALA A 479 0.78 5.27 4.03
N GLN A 480 -0.55 5.26 4.08
CA GLN A 480 -1.37 6.48 4.12
C GLN A 480 -1.13 7.29 5.38
N PHE A 481 -0.94 6.59 6.50
CA PHE A 481 -0.59 7.22 7.76
C PHE A 481 0.79 7.88 7.70
N GLY A 482 1.77 7.21 7.10
CA GLY A 482 3.10 7.76 6.83
C GLY A 482 3.04 9.05 6.02
N ASN A 483 2.27 9.07 4.93
CA ASN A 483 2.05 10.26 4.11
C ASN A 483 1.57 11.46 4.94
N SER A 484 0.57 11.25 5.76
CA SER A 484 -0.08 12.32 6.53
C SER A 484 0.81 12.84 7.66
N VAL A 485 1.43 11.94 8.43
CA VAL A 485 2.33 12.27 9.55
C VAL A 485 3.59 12.96 9.03
N GLY A 486 4.19 12.42 7.96
CA GLY A 486 5.39 12.99 7.37
C GLY A 486 5.19 14.42 6.89
N LEU A 487 4.09 14.65 6.16
CA LEU A 487 3.76 15.98 5.67
C LEU A 487 3.49 16.94 6.83
N ALA A 488 2.73 16.54 7.85
CA ALA A 488 2.42 17.39 8.99
C ALA A 488 3.68 17.82 9.77
N ILE A 489 4.57 16.86 10.06
CA ILE A 489 5.82 17.13 10.78
C ILE A 489 6.73 18.04 9.95
N THR A 490 6.97 17.72 8.69
CA THR A 490 7.86 18.49 7.83
C THR A 490 7.29 19.88 7.54
N ALA A 491 5.97 20.03 7.36
CA ALA A 491 5.31 21.31 7.16
C ALA A 491 5.38 22.19 8.43
N ALA A 492 5.16 21.61 9.61
CA ALA A 492 5.29 22.34 10.88
C ALA A 492 6.73 22.85 11.11
N ILE A 493 7.74 22.01 10.85
CA ILE A 493 9.16 22.38 10.96
C ILE A 493 9.49 23.48 9.95
N ALA A 494 9.10 23.32 8.68
CA ALA A 494 9.37 24.32 7.66
C ALA A 494 8.74 25.67 7.99
N ALA A 495 7.47 25.69 8.40
CA ALA A 495 6.75 26.91 8.74
C ALA A 495 7.36 27.61 9.97
N SER A 496 7.68 26.86 11.03
CA SER A 496 8.31 27.38 12.23
C SER A 496 9.70 27.99 11.93
N VAL A 497 10.55 27.28 11.17
CA VAL A 497 11.88 27.78 10.79
C VAL A 497 11.78 29.01 9.88
N THR A 498 10.81 29.05 8.97
CA THR A 498 10.56 30.21 8.09
C THR A 498 10.18 31.43 8.91
N GLU A 499 9.23 31.30 9.85
CA GLU A 499 8.72 32.40 10.68
C GLU A 499 9.83 32.96 11.59
N HIS A 500 10.68 32.10 12.17
CA HIS A 500 11.77 32.50 13.06
C HIS A 500 13.11 32.70 12.33
N SER A 501 13.10 32.80 11.00
CA SER A 501 14.35 32.89 10.19
C SER A 501 15.12 34.18 10.43
N GLY A 502 14.43 35.28 10.78
CA GLY A 502 15.01 36.63 10.86
C GLY A 502 15.42 37.23 9.51
N ILE A 503 15.10 36.55 8.39
CA ILE A 503 15.45 36.96 7.02
C ILE A 503 14.32 37.83 6.47
N THR A 504 14.65 38.97 5.90
CA THR A 504 13.68 39.91 5.29
C THR A 504 13.23 39.49 3.90
N GLY A 505 14.07 38.77 3.16
CA GLY A 505 13.74 38.21 1.84
C GLY A 505 12.77 37.02 1.96
N ARG A 506 11.58 37.14 1.33
CA ARG A 506 10.55 36.09 1.40
C ARG A 506 11.01 34.74 0.86
N GLU A 507 11.70 34.76 -0.28
CA GLU A 507 12.18 33.54 -0.96
C GLU A 507 13.28 32.84 -0.17
N GLU A 508 14.23 33.62 0.37
CA GLU A 508 15.31 33.10 1.22
C GLU A 508 14.78 32.53 2.56
N ALA A 509 13.80 33.24 3.17
CA ALA A 509 13.15 32.76 4.39
C ALA A 509 12.42 31.43 4.15
N LEU A 510 11.66 31.31 3.05
CA LEU A 510 11.00 30.06 2.64
C LEU A 510 12.03 28.96 2.41
N MET A 511 13.12 29.26 1.69
CA MET A 511 14.16 28.28 1.40
C MET A 511 14.84 27.76 2.65
N LYS A 512 15.07 28.62 3.67
CA LYS A 512 15.59 28.19 4.98
C LYS A 512 14.67 27.17 5.66
N GLY A 513 13.34 27.41 5.62
CA GLY A 513 12.34 26.47 6.13
C GLY A 513 12.32 25.15 5.34
N TYR A 514 12.37 25.22 4.01
CA TYR A 514 12.38 24.00 3.17
C TYR A 514 13.65 23.18 3.36
N ARG A 515 14.82 23.82 3.56
CA ARG A 515 16.06 23.13 3.91
C ARG A 515 15.92 22.33 5.22
N ALA A 516 15.27 22.90 6.23
CA ALA A 516 15.00 22.18 7.49
C ALA A 516 14.08 20.96 7.28
N ALA A 517 13.06 21.08 6.43
CA ALA A 517 12.22 19.94 6.05
C ALA A 517 13.02 18.88 5.30
N PHE A 518 13.87 19.24 4.33
CA PHE A 518 14.71 18.27 3.60
C PHE A 518 15.70 17.54 4.51
N TRP A 519 16.31 18.20 5.48
CA TRP A 519 17.15 17.54 6.48
C TRP A 519 16.38 16.59 7.38
N THR A 520 15.14 16.92 7.74
CA THR A 520 14.25 16.02 8.47
C THR A 520 13.92 14.76 7.64
N ILE A 521 13.66 14.95 6.35
CA ILE A 521 13.42 13.85 5.41
C ILE A 521 14.68 12.96 5.27
N PHE A 522 15.87 13.56 5.21
CA PHE A 522 17.13 12.81 5.21
C PHE A 522 17.27 11.91 6.43
N ALA A 523 16.97 12.42 7.63
CA ALA A 523 16.99 11.63 8.86
C ALA A 523 15.99 10.46 8.81
N SER A 524 14.80 10.70 8.24
CA SER A 524 13.79 9.64 8.00
C SER A 524 14.32 8.56 7.05
N CYS A 525 14.88 8.94 5.88
CA CYS A 525 15.47 8.00 4.91
C CYS A 525 16.64 7.20 5.50
N THR A 526 17.46 7.83 6.33
CA THR A 526 18.53 7.15 7.08
C THR A 526 17.94 6.08 8.01
N THR A 527 16.87 6.42 8.72
CA THR A 527 16.18 5.47 9.60
C THR A 527 15.57 4.31 8.82
N VAL A 528 14.97 4.57 7.64
CA VAL A 528 14.49 3.50 6.72
C VAL A 528 15.62 2.53 6.40
N THR A 529 16.79 3.05 6.02
CA THR A 529 17.96 2.22 5.67
C THR A 529 18.35 1.30 6.83
N ILE A 530 18.41 1.82 8.05
CA ILE A 530 18.74 1.05 9.26
C ILE A 530 17.67 -0.02 9.53
N VAL A 531 16.38 0.34 9.49
CA VAL A 531 15.25 -0.57 9.74
C VAL A 531 15.25 -1.73 8.74
N VAL A 532 15.42 -1.43 7.46
CA VAL A 532 15.47 -2.46 6.40
C VAL A 532 16.69 -3.37 6.56
N TRP A 533 17.85 -2.79 6.91
CA TRP A 533 19.08 -3.55 7.09
C TRP A 533 19.03 -4.50 8.30
N LEU A 534 18.42 -4.09 9.40
CA LEU A 534 18.30 -4.90 10.62
C LEU A 534 17.10 -5.85 10.59
N GLY A 535 15.98 -5.42 10.00
CA GLY A 535 14.69 -6.09 10.12
C GLY A 535 14.43 -7.16 9.06
N LEU A 536 14.93 -7.00 7.83
CA LEU A 536 14.75 -8.00 6.80
C LEU A 536 15.74 -9.17 6.97
N LYS A 537 15.23 -10.40 6.93
CA LYS A 537 16.05 -11.61 7.06
C LYS A 537 17.12 -11.69 5.96
N LYS A 538 18.30 -12.22 6.29
CA LYS A 538 19.43 -12.42 5.36
C LYS A 538 19.17 -13.46 4.26
N GLY A 539 18.12 -14.29 4.38
CA GLY A 539 17.86 -15.43 3.50
C GLY A 539 16.56 -15.29 2.71
N GLY A 540 16.64 -15.69 1.46
CA GLY A 540 15.49 -15.92 0.62
C GLY A 540 15.42 -14.97 -0.60
N ILE A 541 15.39 -15.59 -1.78
CA ILE A 541 14.85 -14.97 -2.99
C ILE A 541 13.35 -15.21 -2.88
N VAL A 542 12.56 -14.14 -2.71
CA VAL A 542 11.12 -14.24 -2.59
C VAL A 542 10.54 -14.72 -3.94
N GLY A 543 9.60 -15.66 -3.89
CA GLY A 543 8.97 -16.21 -5.11
C GLY A 543 9.65 -17.42 -5.71
N LYS A 544 10.74 -17.96 -5.15
CA LYS A 544 11.20 -19.32 -5.49
C LYS A 544 10.40 -20.36 -4.69
N LYS A 545 9.87 -21.39 -5.37
CA LYS A 545 9.46 -22.62 -4.70
C LYS A 545 10.67 -23.09 -3.86
N GLN A 546 10.49 -23.28 -2.57
CA GLN A 546 11.42 -24.10 -1.80
C GLN A 546 11.18 -25.53 -2.27
N ASP A 547 12.16 -26.07 -3.00
CA ASP A 547 12.27 -27.49 -3.33
C ASP A 547 12.48 -28.30 -2.06
#